data_c17dc0f6553bd708ae7933f5f0717683
#
_entry.id   c17dc0f6553bd708ae7933f5f0717683
#
_cell.length_a   1.000
_cell.length_b   1.000
_cell.length_c   1.000
_cell.angle_alpha   90.00
_cell.angle_beta   90.00
_cell.angle_gamma   90.00
#
_symmetry.space_group_name_H-M   'P 1'
#
loop_
_entity.id
_entity.type
_entity.pdbx_description
1 polymer ?
#
loop_
_entity_poly.entity_id
_entity_poly.type
_entity_poly.pdbx_seq_one_letter_code
_entity_poly.pdbx_strand_id
1 'polypeptide(L)'
;MAKLKIPNEWWTAPAESEDGQLILVTGRSGLNEVKATGVFVYRIEVNWAYTPDEKGMPDFATSKLMEQVTEAMEAEFSKDPVAVNTGIYTGAGERNWVFYTRSLHIFQRKINTILQPFETLPLTFHAEEDPDWEEYAEMCQCEVQSSTDD
;
A
#
# COMPACT_ATOMS: atom_id res chain seq x y z
N MET A 1 15.06 -25.15 -1.15
CA MET A 1 14.75 -23.97 -1.94
C MET A 1 14.56 -22.77 -1.03
N ALA A 2 15.23 -21.68 -1.32
CA ALA A 2 15.12 -20.48 -0.49
C ALA A 2 13.75 -19.83 -0.68
N LYS A 3 13.13 -19.45 0.42
CA LYS A 3 11.90 -18.68 0.36
C LYS A 3 12.23 -17.25 -0.09
N LEU A 4 11.32 -16.66 -0.84
CA LEU A 4 11.42 -15.25 -1.17
C LEU A 4 11.29 -14.43 0.11
N LYS A 5 12.29 -13.62 0.40
CA LYS A 5 12.25 -12.72 1.54
C LYS A 5 11.80 -11.35 1.08
N ILE A 6 10.81 -10.81 1.78
CA ILE A 6 10.30 -9.48 1.48
C ILE A 6 10.82 -8.54 2.56
N PRO A 7 11.71 -7.61 2.22
CA PRO A 7 12.25 -6.66 3.19
C PRO A 7 11.13 -5.85 3.85
N ASN A 8 11.31 -5.52 5.12
CA ASN A 8 10.34 -4.72 5.86
C ASN A 8 10.97 -3.39 6.25
N GLU A 9 11.43 -2.66 5.26
CA GLU A 9 12.02 -1.34 5.43
C GLU A 9 11.15 -0.31 4.72
N TRP A 10 10.75 0.72 5.44
CA TRP A 10 9.82 1.72 4.94
C TRP A 10 10.38 3.12 5.09
N TRP A 11 9.94 3.99 4.20
CA TRP A 11 10.23 5.42 4.26
C TRP A 11 8.91 6.18 4.13
N THR A 12 8.90 7.43 4.61
CA THR A 12 7.73 8.30 4.48
C THR A 12 8.19 9.64 3.94
N ALA A 13 7.47 10.16 2.97
CA ALA A 13 7.75 11.46 2.37
C ALA A 13 6.45 12.21 2.07
N PRO A 14 6.47 13.55 2.12
CA PRO A 14 5.32 14.35 1.71
C PRO A 14 5.28 14.47 0.19
N ALA A 15 4.07 14.53 -0.34
CA ALA A 15 3.81 14.84 -1.73
C ALA A 15 2.60 15.73 -1.79
N GLU A 16 2.26 16.22 -2.97
CA GLU A 16 1.08 17.06 -3.16
C GLU A 16 0.15 16.43 -4.19
N SER A 17 -1.15 16.54 -3.93
CA SER A 17 -2.16 16.16 -4.90
C SER A 17 -2.22 17.25 -5.99
N GLU A 18 -2.99 16.98 -7.04
CA GLU A 18 -3.20 17.97 -8.11
C GLU A 18 -3.77 19.28 -7.58
N ASP A 19 -4.56 19.20 -6.50
CA ASP A 19 -5.17 20.37 -5.87
C ASP A 19 -4.27 21.02 -4.82
N GLY A 20 -3.02 20.58 -4.69
CA GLY A 20 -2.07 21.13 -3.73
C GLY A 20 -2.25 20.66 -2.31
N GLN A 21 -3.04 19.61 -2.07
CA GLN A 21 -3.22 19.08 -0.74
C GLN A 21 -2.09 18.10 -0.38
N LEU A 22 -1.77 18.05 0.92
CA LEU A 22 -0.73 17.15 1.41
C LEU A 22 -1.14 15.70 1.26
N ILE A 23 -0.23 14.90 0.70
CA ILE A 23 -0.34 13.45 0.65
C ILE A 23 0.90 12.87 1.32
N LEU A 24 0.70 12.02 2.32
CA LEU A 24 1.82 11.29 2.93
C LEU A 24 2.00 9.99 2.17
N VAL A 25 3.21 9.80 1.65
CA VAL A 25 3.57 8.60 0.90
C VAL A 25 4.47 7.75 1.78
N THR A 26 4.02 6.54 2.09
CA THR A 26 4.83 5.56 2.82
C THR A 26 5.18 4.46 1.85
N GLY A 27 6.47 4.33 1.52
CA GLY A 27 6.94 3.39 0.53
C GLY A 27 7.82 2.32 1.13
N ARG A 28 7.80 1.14 0.52
CA ARG A 28 8.61 0.01 0.96
C ARG A 28 9.87 -0.06 0.12
N SER A 29 11.01 -0.15 0.78
CA SER A 29 12.33 -0.19 0.15
C SER A 29 12.79 -1.61 -0.12
N GLY A 30 13.78 -1.73 -1.02
CA GLY A 30 14.51 -2.99 -1.18
C GLY A 30 13.74 -4.09 -1.91
N LEU A 31 12.79 -3.73 -2.74
CA LEU A 31 11.93 -4.71 -3.42
C LEU A 31 12.43 -5.13 -4.81
N ASN A 32 13.68 -4.80 -5.16
CA ASN A 32 14.21 -5.14 -6.50
C ASN A 32 14.20 -6.64 -6.78
N GLU A 33 14.54 -7.45 -5.79
CA GLU A 33 14.54 -8.92 -5.95
C GLU A 33 13.13 -9.46 -6.10
N VAL A 34 12.18 -8.89 -5.36
CA VAL A 34 10.77 -9.28 -5.45
C VAL A 34 10.24 -8.96 -6.85
N LYS A 35 10.51 -7.76 -7.33
CA LYS A 35 10.13 -7.34 -8.68
C LYS A 35 10.77 -8.25 -9.72
N ALA A 36 12.05 -8.61 -9.54
CA ALA A 36 12.81 -9.40 -10.50
C ALA A 36 12.28 -10.81 -10.68
N THR A 37 11.47 -11.32 -9.72
CA THR A 37 10.84 -12.64 -9.89
C THR A 37 9.90 -12.68 -11.08
N GLY A 38 9.34 -11.52 -11.47
CA GLY A 38 8.43 -11.42 -12.61
C GLY A 38 7.06 -12.05 -12.39
N VAL A 39 6.74 -12.48 -11.16
CA VAL A 39 5.46 -13.15 -10.90
C VAL A 39 4.39 -12.22 -10.32
N PHE A 40 4.79 -11.09 -9.73
CA PHE A 40 3.84 -10.15 -9.12
C PHE A 40 3.42 -9.11 -10.18
N VAL A 41 2.55 -9.51 -11.07
CA VAL A 41 2.23 -8.72 -12.28
C VAL A 41 0.95 -7.91 -12.18
N TYR A 42 0.15 -8.12 -11.15
CA TYR A 42 -1.10 -7.39 -10.96
C TYR A 42 -0.96 -6.39 -9.82
N ARG A 43 -1.31 -5.15 -10.10
CA ARG A 43 -1.35 -4.10 -9.08
C ARG A 43 -2.78 -3.97 -8.57
N ILE A 44 -2.95 -3.96 -7.25
CA ILE A 44 -4.25 -3.75 -6.62
C ILE A 44 -4.15 -2.53 -5.72
N GLU A 45 -5.10 -1.62 -5.87
CA GLU A 45 -5.24 -0.46 -4.99
C GLU A 45 -6.46 -0.67 -4.11
N VAL A 46 -6.25 -0.63 -2.81
CA VAL A 46 -7.31 -0.74 -1.81
C VAL A 46 -7.56 0.67 -1.27
N ASN A 47 -8.72 1.22 -1.56
CA ASN A 47 -9.07 2.60 -1.23
C ASN A 47 -10.01 2.66 -0.05
N TRP A 48 -9.68 3.52 0.92
CA TRP A 48 -10.52 3.82 2.07
C TRP A 48 -10.81 5.32 2.09
N ALA A 49 -12.05 5.69 1.76
CA ALA A 49 -12.49 7.09 1.82
C ALA A 49 -12.95 7.42 3.24
N TYR A 50 -12.50 8.54 3.76
CA TYR A 50 -12.85 9.00 5.11
C TYR A 50 -13.22 10.48 5.06
N THR A 51 -13.82 10.99 6.15
CA THR A 51 -14.07 12.42 6.29
C THR A 51 -12.76 13.09 6.73
N PRO A 52 -12.19 13.97 5.89
CA PRO A 52 -10.88 14.55 6.21
C PRO A 52 -10.99 15.66 7.26
N ASP A 53 -9.89 15.86 7.98
CA ASP A 53 -9.71 17.04 8.82
C ASP A 53 -9.26 18.22 7.96
N GLU A 54 -8.88 19.33 8.58
CA GLU A 54 -8.47 20.54 7.87
C GLU A 54 -7.27 20.33 6.95
N LYS A 55 -6.44 19.32 7.27
CA LYS A 55 -5.23 19.00 6.49
C LYS A 55 -5.44 17.86 5.51
N GLY A 56 -6.66 17.35 5.42
CA GLY A 56 -6.98 16.22 4.56
C GLY A 56 -6.73 14.87 5.17
N MET A 57 -6.41 14.82 6.46
CA MET A 57 -6.02 13.59 7.16
C MET A 57 -7.19 12.95 7.90
N PRO A 58 -7.12 11.64 8.20
CA PRO A 58 -8.15 10.98 9.00
C PRO A 58 -8.04 11.38 10.47
N ASP A 59 -9.15 11.26 11.19
CA ASP A 59 -9.13 11.50 12.63
C ASP A 59 -8.38 10.39 13.37
N PHE A 60 -8.20 10.56 14.68
CA PHE A 60 -7.42 9.62 15.48
C PHE A 60 -8.03 8.21 15.48
N ALA A 61 -9.33 8.11 15.65
CA ALA A 61 -10.01 6.80 15.70
C ALA A 61 -9.90 6.07 14.35
N THR A 62 -10.09 6.79 13.27
CA THR A 62 -9.98 6.22 11.92
C THR A 62 -8.54 5.79 11.64
N SER A 63 -7.56 6.64 11.99
CA SER A 63 -6.14 6.31 11.81
C SER A 63 -5.77 5.04 12.57
N LYS A 64 -6.26 4.90 13.80
CA LYS A 64 -5.96 3.72 14.60
C LYS A 64 -6.55 2.45 13.99
N LEU A 65 -7.77 2.54 13.48
CA LEU A 65 -8.40 1.42 12.81
C LEU A 65 -7.64 1.05 11.52
N MET A 66 -7.20 2.05 10.76
CA MET A 66 -6.39 1.83 9.56
C MET A 66 -5.07 1.11 9.89
N GLU A 67 -4.44 1.46 11.02
CA GLU A 67 -3.23 0.78 11.46
C GLU A 67 -3.50 -0.68 11.78
N GLN A 68 -4.61 -0.98 12.43
CA GLN A 68 -5.00 -2.35 12.75
C GLN A 68 -5.21 -3.17 11.48
N VAL A 69 -5.85 -2.58 10.47
CA VAL A 69 -6.06 -3.23 9.17
C VAL A 69 -4.71 -3.45 8.48
N THR A 70 -3.83 -2.46 8.50
CA THR A 70 -2.50 -2.56 7.90
C THR A 70 -1.70 -3.70 8.53
N GLU A 71 -1.72 -3.78 9.86
CA GLU A 71 -1.01 -4.85 10.58
C GLU A 71 -1.57 -6.23 10.26
N ALA A 72 -2.89 -6.34 10.16
CA ALA A 72 -3.55 -7.60 9.83
C ALA A 72 -3.16 -8.06 8.42
N MET A 73 -3.13 -7.13 7.46
CA MET A 73 -2.73 -7.45 6.10
C MET A 73 -1.26 -7.88 6.05
N GLU A 74 -0.39 -7.13 6.71
CA GLU A 74 1.04 -7.43 6.72
C GLU A 74 1.33 -8.79 7.36
N ALA A 75 0.66 -9.09 8.47
CA ALA A 75 0.84 -10.37 9.17
C ALA A 75 0.49 -11.54 8.26
N GLU A 76 -0.61 -11.45 7.53
CA GLU A 76 -1.05 -12.55 6.67
C GLU A 76 -0.19 -12.69 5.42
N PHE A 77 0.13 -11.58 4.75
CA PHE A 77 0.91 -11.63 3.52
C PHE A 77 2.39 -11.93 3.77
N SER A 78 2.90 -11.68 4.97
CA SER A 78 4.27 -12.07 5.30
C SER A 78 4.40 -13.57 5.52
N LYS A 79 3.33 -14.25 5.94
CA LYS A 79 3.32 -15.70 6.09
C LYS A 79 3.27 -16.40 4.75
N ASP A 80 2.52 -15.85 3.82
CA ASP A 80 2.30 -16.44 2.50
C ASP A 80 2.38 -15.33 1.46
N PRO A 81 3.54 -15.12 0.83
CA PRO A 81 3.77 -13.96 -0.03
C PRO A 81 3.09 -14.08 -1.39
N VAL A 82 1.77 -14.20 -1.39
CA VAL A 82 0.98 -14.13 -2.61
C VAL A 82 0.87 -12.68 -3.11
N ALA A 83 1.07 -11.73 -2.19
CA ALA A 83 1.02 -10.30 -2.50
C ALA A 83 2.01 -9.55 -1.61
N VAL A 84 2.44 -8.40 -2.10
CA VAL A 84 3.36 -7.50 -1.39
C VAL A 84 2.74 -6.12 -1.34
N ASN A 85 2.63 -5.56 -0.14
CA ASN A 85 2.24 -4.16 0.01
C ASN A 85 3.49 -3.32 -0.28
N THR A 86 3.44 -2.53 -1.35
CA THR A 86 4.59 -1.73 -1.79
C THR A 86 4.50 -0.28 -1.35
N GLY A 87 3.30 0.20 -1.04
CA GLY A 87 3.15 1.59 -0.64
C GLY A 87 1.79 1.89 -0.06
N ILE A 88 1.72 3.02 0.66
CA ILE A 88 0.50 3.52 1.28
C ILE A 88 0.48 5.04 1.05
N TYR A 89 -0.63 5.53 0.51
CA TYR A 89 -0.85 6.96 0.29
C TYR A 89 -1.96 7.41 1.22
N THR A 90 -1.74 8.48 1.99
CA THR A 90 -2.76 9.00 2.91
C THR A 90 -2.87 10.51 2.76
N GLY A 91 -4.05 10.99 2.47
CA GLY A 91 -4.32 12.42 2.37
C GLY A 91 -5.51 12.71 1.48
N ALA A 92 -5.93 13.95 1.49
CA ALA A 92 -7.04 14.42 0.64
C ALA A 92 -8.32 13.58 0.80
N GLY A 93 -8.57 13.08 2.00
CA GLY A 93 -9.81 12.36 2.30
C GLY A 93 -9.79 10.88 1.97
N GLU A 94 -8.63 10.32 1.66
CA GLU A 94 -8.55 8.89 1.35
C GLU A 94 -7.20 8.27 1.69
N ARG A 95 -7.21 6.98 1.94
CA ARG A 95 -6.01 6.18 2.06
C ARG A 95 -6.06 5.10 0.99
N ASN A 96 -4.91 4.88 0.33
CA ASN A 96 -4.76 3.83 -0.66
C ASN A 96 -3.59 2.95 -0.27
N TRP A 97 -3.84 1.64 -0.10
CA TRP A 97 -2.78 0.65 0.01
C TRP A 97 -2.54 0.09 -1.40
N VAL A 98 -1.28 0.03 -1.81
CA VAL A 98 -0.92 -0.53 -3.11
C VAL A 98 -0.26 -1.88 -2.89
N PHE A 99 -0.80 -2.90 -3.55
CA PHE A 99 -0.25 -4.26 -3.51
C PHE A 99 0.12 -4.70 -4.92
N TYR A 100 1.15 -5.53 -5.00
CA TYR A 100 1.40 -6.30 -6.22
C TYR A 100 1.19 -7.77 -5.87
N THR A 101 0.41 -8.47 -6.69
CA THR A 101 0.07 -9.86 -6.44
C THR A 101 0.31 -10.71 -7.69
N ARG A 102 0.56 -11.98 -7.45
CA ARG A 102 0.68 -12.96 -8.54
C ARG A 102 -0.66 -13.56 -8.91
N SER A 103 -1.69 -13.41 -8.07
CA SER A 103 -3.02 -13.96 -8.31
C SER A 103 -4.08 -13.07 -7.71
N LEU A 104 -4.94 -12.50 -8.57
CA LEU A 104 -6.06 -11.67 -8.11
C LEU A 104 -7.05 -12.49 -7.30
N HIS A 105 -7.30 -13.73 -7.73
CA HIS A 105 -8.25 -14.61 -7.05
C HIS A 105 -7.80 -14.95 -5.63
N ILE A 106 -6.54 -15.33 -5.47
CA ILE A 106 -5.99 -15.68 -4.14
C ILE A 106 -5.93 -14.44 -3.27
N PHE A 107 -5.54 -13.29 -3.84
CA PHE A 107 -5.53 -12.02 -3.10
C PHE A 107 -6.92 -11.71 -2.53
N GLN A 108 -7.95 -11.82 -3.36
CA GLN A 108 -9.33 -11.54 -2.93
C GLN A 108 -9.75 -12.45 -1.78
N ARG A 109 -9.46 -13.73 -1.89
CA ARG A 109 -9.79 -14.70 -0.84
C ARG A 109 -9.08 -14.36 0.47
N LYS A 110 -7.80 -14.02 0.40
CA LYS A 110 -7.03 -13.68 1.59
C LYS A 110 -7.52 -12.38 2.22
N ILE A 111 -7.78 -11.36 1.41
CA ILE A 111 -8.23 -10.08 1.94
C ILE A 111 -9.59 -10.23 2.63
N ASN A 112 -10.49 -11.04 2.07
CA ASN A 112 -11.77 -11.31 2.70
C ASN A 112 -11.60 -11.96 4.07
N THR A 113 -10.69 -12.90 4.19
CA THR A 113 -10.37 -13.55 5.47
C THR A 113 -9.77 -12.57 6.46
N ILE A 114 -8.83 -11.75 6.01
CA ILE A 114 -8.17 -10.75 6.85
C ILE A 114 -9.18 -9.77 7.44
N LEU A 115 -10.16 -9.36 6.64
CA LEU A 115 -11.11 -8.33 7.03
C LEU A 115 -12.30 -8.86 7.84
N GLN A 116 -12.48 -10.18 7.96
CA GLN A 116 -13.59 -10.77 8.71
C GLN A 116 -13.73 -10.27 10.15
N PRO A 117 -12.64 -10.11 10.93
CA PRO A 117 -12.77 -9.62 12.31
C PRO A 117 -13.18 -8.16 12.43
N PHE A 118 -13.11 -7.42 11.34
CA PHE A 118 -13.45 -5.99 11.34
C PHE A 118 -14.90 -5.79 10.93
N GLU A 119 -15.49 -4.70 11.43
CA GLU A 119 -16.81 -4.28 10.95
C GLU A 119 -16.70 -3.91 9.48
N THR A 120 -17.84 -3.80 8.80
CA THR A 120 -17.85 -3.40 7.40
C THR A 120 -17.08 -2.09 7.20
N LEU A 121 -16.02 -2.15 6.39
CA LEU A 121 -15.16 -1.00 6.13
C LEU A 121 -15.50 -0.39 4.76
N PRO A 122 -15.36 0.94 4.61
CA PRO A 122 -15.68 1.61 3.34
C PRO A 122 -14.56 1.43 2.32
N LEU A 123 -14.27 0.20 1.94
CA LEU A 123 -13.17 -0.12 1.03
C LEU A 123 -13.67 -0.37 -0.37
N THR A 124 -12.91 0.14 -1.34
CA THR A 124 -13.08 -0.20 -2.75
C THR A 124 -11.76 -0.73 -3.29
N PHE A 125 -11.84 -1.56 -4.30
CA PHE A 125 -10.68 -2.25 -4.86
C PHE A 125 -10.58 -1.97 -6.35
N HIS A 126 -9.38 -1.68 -6.82
CA HIS A 126 -9.10 -1.49 -8.23
C HIS A 126 -7.87 -2.31 -8.60
N ALA A 127 -7.95 -3.08 -9.68
CA ALA A 127 -6.86 -3.95 -10.11
C ALA A 127 -6.49 -3.66 -11.56
N GLU A 128 -5.18 -3.63 -11.83
CA GLU A 128 -4.64 -3.46 -13.17
C GLU A 128 -3.39 -4.33 -13.33
N GLU A 129 -3.08 -4.68 -14.57
CA GLU A 129 -1.80 -5.31 -14.84
C GLU A 129 -0.71 -4.25 -14.83
N ASP A 130 0.38 -4.52 -14.12
CA ASP A 130 1.53 -3.62 -14.04
C ASP A 130 2.80 -4.47 -13.88
N PRO A 131 3.14 -5.28 -14.88
CA PRO A 131 4.25 -6.23 -14.76
C PRO A 131 5.62 -5.55 -14.60
N ASP A 132 5.74 -4.31 -15.04
CA ASP A 132 6.99 -3.55 -14.93
C ASP A 132 7.06 -2.71 -13.66
N TRP A 133 6.03 -2.77 -12.80
CA TRP A 133 5.96 -2.01 -11.55
C TRP A 133 6.15 -0.51 -11.78
N GLU A 134 5.49 0.02 -12.78
CA GLU A 134 5.61 1.44 -13.13
C GLU A 134 5.15 2.36 -12.01
N GLU A 135 4.05 2.01 -11.34
CA GLU A 135 3.56 2.80 -10.21
C GLU A 135 4.57 2.80 -9.06
N TYR A 136 5.16 1.64 -8.76
CA TYR A 136 6.17 1.55 -7.71
C TYR A 136 7.39 2.41 -8.05
N ALA A 137 7.81 2.42 -9.30
CA ALA A 137 8.93 3.24 -9.74
C ALA A 137 8.64 4.73 -9.57
N GLU A 138 7.42 5.16 -9.89
CA GLU A 138 7.00 6.55 -9.67
C GLU A 138 6.98 6.91 -8.19
N MET A 139 6.45 6.02 -7.36
CA MET A 139 6.43 6.23 -5.92
C MET A 139 7.82 6.39 -5.34
N CYS A 140 8.78 5.60 -5.81
CA CYS A 140 10.16 5.66 -5.33
C CYS A 140 10.82 7.00 -5.62
N GLN A 141 10.34 7.76 -6.60
CA GLN A 141 10.85 9.10 -6.87
C GLN A 141 10.57 10.05 -5.71
N CYS A 142 9.51 9.82 -4.95
CA CYS A 142 9.21 10.63 -3.79
C CYS A 142 10.29 10.48 -2.71
N GLU A 143 10.83 9.28 -2.53
CA GLU A 143 11.93 9.04 -1.61
C GLU A 143 13.19 9.80 -2.03
N VAL A 144 13.52 9.76 -3.30
CA VAL A 144 14.69 10.45 -3.84
C VAL A 144 14.58 11.96 -3.64
N GLN A 145 13.39 12.54 -3.91
CA GLN A 145 13.16 13.96 -3.71
C GLN A 145 13.30 14.35 -2.24
N SER A 146 12.78 13.53 -1.34
CA SER A 146 12.88 13.77 0.10
C SER A 146 14.36 13.76 0.55
N SER A 147 15.17 12.87 -0.02
CA SER A 147 16.59 12.76 0.31
C SER A 147 17.39 13.96 -0.17
N THR A 148 16.99 14.60 -1.27
CA THR A 148 17.74 15.71 -1.85
C THR A 148 17.44 17.05 -1.18
N ASP A 149 16.40 17.10 -0.36
CA ASP A 149 16.00 18.33 0.34
C ASP A 149 16.80 18.57 1.63
N ASP A 150 17.72 17.72 1.95
CA ASP A 150 18.56 17.86 3.15
C ASP A 150 19.60 18.95 3.01
#